data_07f0801188796ef1492ccaa85dc106e1
#
_entry.id   07f0801188796ef1492ccaa85dc106e1
#
_cell.length_a   1.000
_cell.length_b   1.000
_cell.length_c   1.000
_cell.angle_alpha   90.00
_cell.angle_beta   90.00
_cell.angle_gamma   90.00
#
_symmetry.space_group_name_H-M   'P 1'
#
loop_
_entity.id
_entity.type
_entity.pdbx_description
1 polymer ?
#
loop_
_entity_poly.entity_id
_entity_poly.type
_entity_poly.pdbx_seq_one_letter_code
_entity_poly.pdbx_strand_id
1 'polypeptide(L)'
;MTQTDTYTKVWQDCLDRLQLTITEEEYVKWFKPIRPIGFDGSNLRLRVPNESFVVNIEKLFLSRLKPIIMELYGADTQLHYAVP
;
A
#
# COMPACT_ATOMS: atom_id res chain seq x y z
N MET A 1 -19.56 14.31 -3.10
CA MET A 1 -19.10 14.12 -3.28
C MET A 1 -18.43 13.47 -3.50
N THR A 2 -18.09 13.36 -3.63
CA THR A 2 -17.39 13.07 -4.05
C THR A 2 -16.80 12.10 -4.11
N GLN A 3 -16.54 11.49 -4.42
CA GLN A 3 -15.99 10.58 -4.60
C GLN A 3 -14.79 10.21 -4.95
N THR A 4 -14.26 10.38 -5.09
CA THR A 4 -12.91 10.54 -5.50
C THR A 4 -11.85 9.78 -4.78
N ASP A 5 -12.05 9.25 -3.63
CA ASP A 5 -11.07 8.50 -2.87
C ASP A 5 -11.16 7.01 -3.12
N THR A 6 -11.40 6.64 -4.38
CA THR A 6 -11.47 5.24 -4.74
C THR A 6 -10.17 4.51 -4.40
N TYR A 7 -9.03 5.17 -4.65
CA TYR A 7 -7.74 4.54 -4.35
C TYR A 7 -7.54 4.35 -2.85
N THR A 8 -8.11 5.22 -2.02
CA THR A 8 -8.03 5.07 -0.57
C THR A 8 -8.83 3.86 -0.11
N LYS A 9 -10.00 3.67 -0.69
CA LYS A 9 -10.85 2.54 -0.35
C LYS A 9 -10.19 1.22 -0.78
N VAL A 10 -9.62 1.19 -1.97
CA VAL A 10 -8.96 -0.01 -2.46
C VAL A 10 -7.72 -0.30 -1.62
N TRP A 11 -7.00 0.75 -1.21
CA TRP A 11 -5.85 0.56 -0.33
C TRP A 11 -6.28 -0.04 1.01
N GLN A 12 -7.41 0.40 1.55
CA GLN A 12 -7.92 -0.17 2.78
C GLN A 12 -8.28 -1.65 2.60
N ASP A 13 -8.83 -2.01 1.45
CA ASP A 13 -9.11 -3.42 1.15
C ASP A 13 -7.82 -4.23 1.08
N CYS A 14 -6.75 -3.65 0.52
CA CYS A 14 -5.45 -4.29 0.51
C CYS A 14 -4.95 -4.55 1.92
N LEU A 15 -5.09 -3.55 2.78
CA LEU A 15 -4.64 -3.68 4.16
C LEU A 15 -5.45 -4.74 4.92
N ASP A 16 -6.75 -4.79 4.67
CA ASP A 16 -7.59 -5.79 5.32
C ASP A 16 -7.15 -7.20 4.96
N ARG A 17 -6.79 -7.42 3.70
CA ARG A 17 -6.30 -8.72 3.26
C ARG A 17 -4.91 -9.00 3.80
N LEU A 18 -4.06 -8.00 3.80
CA LEU A 18 -2.69 -8.14 4.28
C LEU A 18 -2.65 -8.51 5.75
N GLN A 19 -3.58 -7.98 6.55
CA GLN A 19 -3.65 -8.27 7.97
C GLN A 19 -3.85 -9.75 8.25
N LEU A 20 -4.33 -10.50 7.30
CA LEU A 20 -4.49 -11.94 7.46
C LEU A 20 -3.15 -12.68 7.37
N THR A 21 -2.12 -12.04 6.87
CA THR A 21 -0.81 -12.64 6.64
C THR A 21 0.30 -12.07 7.52
N ILE A 22 0.03 -11.00 8.25
CA ILE A 22 1.02 -10.36 9.12
C ILE A 22 0.44 -10.17 10.51
N THR A 23 1.31 -9.87 11.47
CA THR A 23 0.86 -9.62 12.83
C THR A 23 0.30 -8.21 12.96
N GLU A 24 -0.48 -7.99 14.01
CA GLU A 24 -1.01 -6.67 14.28
C GLU A 24 0.11 -5.66 14.54
N GLU A 25 1.17 -6.10 15.21
CA GLU A 25 2.32 -5.23 15.46
C GLU A 25 2.97 -4.77 14.16
N GLU A 26 3.12 -5.69 13.21
CA GLU A 26 3.70 -5.35 11.91
C GLU A 26 2.80 -4.38 11.17
N TYR A 27 1.50 -4.61 11.22
CA TYR A 27 0.56 -3.72 10.57
C TYR A 27 0.63 -2.31 11.13
N VAL A 28 0.57 -2.18 12.46
CA VAL A 28 0.58 -0.87 13.11
C VAL A 28 1.91 -0.15 12.85
N LYS A 29 3.01 -0.88 12.87
CA LYS A 29 4.33 -0.28 12.70
C LYS A 29 4.61 0.13 11.27
N TRP A 30 4.27 -0.71 10.29
CA TRP A 30 4.71 -0.51 8.92
C TRP A 30 3.64 -0.01 7.96
N PHE A 31 2.39 -0.36 8.17
CA PHE A 31 1.33 -0.04 7.22
C PHE A 31 0.38 1.04 7.66
N LYS A 32 0.11 1.13 8.95
CA LYS A 32 -0.78 2.17 9.46
C LYS A 32 -0.31 3.59 9.12
N PRO A 33 1.01 3.88 9.17
CA PRO A 33 1.49 5.22 8.80
C PRO A 33 1.45 5.52 7.31
N ILE A 34 1.28 4.50 6.47
CA ILE A 34 1.28 4.70 5.02
C ILE A 34 -0.07 5.25 4.58
N ARG A 35 -0.02 6.24 3.68
CA ARG A 35 -1.24 6.82 3.12
C ARG A 35 -1.20 6.79 1.61
N PRO A 36 -2.27 6.34 0.96
CA PRO A 36 -2.35 6.44 -0.50
C PRO A 36 -2.58 7.89 -0.87
N ILE A 37 -1.83 8.39 -1.84
CA ILE A 37 -1.95 9.78 -2.27
C ILE A 37 -2.39 9.91 -3.73
N GLY A 38 -2.47 8.81 -4.45
CA GLY A 38 -2.98 8.85 -5.80
C GLY A 38 -2.84 7.52 -6.50
N PHE A 39 -3.69 7.33 -7.49
CA PHE A 39 -3.61 6.17 -8.37
C PHE A 39 -3.85 6.67 -9.79
N ASP A 40 -2.89 6.39 -10.66
CA ASP A 40 -2.90 6.91 -12.01
C ASP A 40 -2.77 5.75 -12.98
N GLY A 41 -3.91 5.16 -13.31
CA GLY A 41 -3.96 4.04 -14.23
C GLY A 41 -3.23 2.81 -13.74
N SER A 42 -1.93 2.85 -13.72
CA SER A 42 -1.11 1.72 -13.28
C SER A 42 -0.10 2.11 -12.21
N ASN A 43 -0.11 3.35 -11.75
CA ASN A 43 0.85 3.82 -10.75
C ASN A 43 0.12 4.16 -9.46
N LEU A 44 0.36 3.37 -8.43
CA LEU A 44 -0.17 3.63 -7.10
C LEU A 44 0.89 4.36 -6.29
N ARG A 45 0.56 5.54 -5.81
CA ARG A 45 1.48 6.36 -5.03
C ARG A 45 1.11 6.30 -3.57
N LEU A 46 2.10 5.99 -2.76
CA LEU A 46 1.93 5.87 -1.33
C LEU A 46 2.89 6.84 -0.63
N ARG A 47 2.39 7.51 0.38
CA ARG A 47 3.23 8.37 1.19
C ARG A 47 3.69 7.61 2.41
N VAL A 48 5.01 7.60 2.65
CA VAL A 48 5.60 6.93 3.80
C VAL A 48 6.40 7.93 4.62
N PRO A 49 6.58 7.68 5.92
CA PRO A 49 7.27 8.64 6.80
C PRO A 49 8.73 8.88 6.46
N ASN A 50 9.44 7.85 5.99
CA ASN A 50 10.85 7.98 5.65
C ASN A 50 11.29 6.83 4.77
N GLU A 51 12.53 6.91 4.30
CA GLU A 51 13.07 5.90 3.38
C GLU A 51 13.19 4.52 3.99
N SER A 52 13.35 4.43 5.30
CA SER A 52 13.42 3.14 5.96
C SER A 52 12.16 2.31 5.73
N PHE A 53 11.00 3.00 5.63
CA PHE A 53 9.76 2.31 5.33
C PHE A 53 9.80 1.67 3.96
N VAL A 54 10.33 2.39 2.97
CA VAL A 54 10.44 1.85 1.61
C VAL A 54 11.28 0.58 1.62
N VAL A 55 12.47 0.66 2.21
CA VAL A 55 13.39 -0.47 2.23
C VAL A 55 12.77 -1.68 2.94
N ASN A 56 12.18 -1.45 4.11
CA ASN A 56 11.64 -2.55 4.89
C ASN A 56 10.38 -3.15 4.27
N ILE A 57 9.52 -2.31 3.70
CA ILE A 57 8.32 -2.80 3.06
C ILE A 57 8.69 -3.66 1.85
N GLU A 58 9.62 -3.19 1.03
CA GLU A 58 10.03 -3.95 -0.15
C GLU A 58 10.77 -5.22 0.22
N LYS A 59 11.55 -5.18 1.28
CA LYS A 59 12.33 -6.34 1.68
C LYS A 59 11.50 -7.39 2.41
N LEU A 60 10.61 -6.95 3.28
CA LEU A 60 9.90 -7.86 4.19
C LEU A 60 8.49 -8.19 3.75
N PHE A 61 7.81 -7.27 3.09
CA PHE A 61 6.38 -7.40 2.84
C PHE A 61 5.96 -7.39 1.38
N LEU A 62 6.83 -6.97 0.48
CA LEU A 62 6.44 -6.82 -0.92
C LEU A 62 5.94 -8.14 -1.52
N SER A 63 6.56 -9.25 -1.16
CA SER A 63 6.16 -10.55 -1.69
C SER A 63 4.73 -10.92 -1.29
N ARG A 64 4.23 -10.37 -0.19
CA ARG A 64 2.86 -10.59 0.25
C ARG A 64 1.92 -9.51 -0.27
N LEU A 65 2.43 -8.27 -0.32
CA LEU A 65 1.62 -7.13 -0.71
C LEU A 65 1.37 -7.08 -2.22
N LYS A 66 2.38 -7.41 -3.00
CA LYS A 66 2.27 -7.30 -4.45
C LYS A 66 1.15 -8.12 -5.06
N PRO A 67 0.95 -9.40 -4.68
CA PRO A 67 -0.18 -10.15 -5.23
C PRO A 67 -1.53 -9.53 -4.89
N ILE A 68 -1.66 -8.96 -3.70
CA ILE A 68 -2.90 -8.32 -3.28
C ILE A 68 -3.16 -7.08 -4.13
N ILE A 69 -2.14 -6.27 -4.34
CA ILE A 69 -2.25 -5.08 -5.15
C ILE A 69 -2.60 -5.44 -6.59
N MET A 70 -1.96 -6.45 -7.14
CA MET A 70 -2.23 -6.88 -8.50
C MET A 70 -3.66 -7.36 -8.66
N GLU A 71 -4.20 -7.99 -7.64
CA GLU A 71 -5.57 -8.47 -7.68
C GLU A 71 -6.59 -7.34 -7.59
N LEU A 72 -6.33 -6.35 -6.73
CA LEU A 72 -7.29 -5.27 -6.47
C LEU A 72 -7.14 -4.07 -7.40
N TYR A 73 -5.93 -3.73 -7.77
CA TYR A 73 -5.66 -2.60 -8.66
C TYR A 73 -5.43 -3.00 -10.11
N GLY A 74 -4.85 -4.17 -10.32
CA GLY A 74 -4.53 -4.65 -11.65
C GLY A 74 -3.12 -5.21 -11.73
N ALA A 75 -2.91 -6.14 -12.67
CA ALA A 75 -1.64 -6.86 -12.78
C ALA A 75 -0.45 -5.96 -13.17
N ASP A 76 -0.74 -4.82 -13.81
CA ASP A 76 0.31 -3.91 -14.24
C ASP A 76 0.59 -2.80 -13.24
N THR A 77 -0.01 -2.88 -12.06
CA THR A 77 0.14 -1.81 -11.06
C THR A 77 1.55 -1.77 -10.51
N GLN A 78 2.10 -0.57 -10.46
CA GLN A 78 3.42 -0.33 -9.88
C GLN A 78 3.29 0.56 -8.66
N LEU A 79 4.15 0.32 -7.69
CA LEU A 79 4.16 1.10 -6.46
C LEU A 79 5.20 2.19 -6.52
N HIS A 80 4.81 3.37 -6.10
CA HIS A 80 5.72 4.50 -5.97
C HIS A 80 5.59 5.06 -4.56
N TYR A 81 6.71 5.39 -3.96
CA TYR A 81 6.72 5.89 -2.60
C TYR A 81 7.12 7.35 -2.58
N ALA A 82 6.38 8.15 -1.83
CA ALA A 82 6.71 9.55 -1.62
C ALA A 82 7.23 9.71 -0.20
N VAL A 83 8.45 10.21 -0.08
CA VAL A 83 9.09 10.47 1.21
C VAL A 83 9.14 11.98 1.40
N PRO A 84 8.68 12.50 2.57
CA PRO A 84 8.67 13.94 2.82
C PRO A 84 10.07 14.52 2.88
#